data_fd65ef79fda7c061579ff8bb21fc2368
#
_entry.id   fd65ef79fda7c061579ff8bb21fc2368
#
_cell.length_a   1.000
_cell.length_b   1.000
_cell.length_c   1.000
_cell.angle_alpha   90.00
_cell.angle_beta   90.00
_cell.angle_gamma   90.00
#
_symmetry.space_group_name_H-M   'P 1'
#
loop_
_entity.id
_entity.type
_entity.pdbx_description
1 polymer ?
#
loop_
_entity_poly.entity_id
_entity_poly.type
_entity_poly.pdbx_seq_one_letter_code
_entity_poly.pdbx_strand_id
1 'polypeptide(L)'
;ESVKAEAKTQAMAYIKDIMDEAKLTANKEAKKIIIQSIQRVATETAIENSVTVFHIEGDEMKGRIIGREGRNIRALEAATGVEIIVDDTPEAIVLSAFDPVRREIARLSLHQLVTDGRIHPARIEEVVNKTKKLVEEEIIEVGKRTCIDLGIHGLHPELIRMVGRMKYRSSYGQNLLQHSRETANLCAIMAAELGLNPKTAKRAGLLHDIGKVPEEETDLSHAIYGMKLAERYKEKPDVCNGIGSHHDEIEMTSMISPIVQVCDAISGARPGARREIAESYIKRLKDLEQVALSYPGVLKTYAIQAGRELRVIVGSESVSDKETESLSYNIAKKIQDEMTYPGQIKITVIRETRAINYAK
;
A
#
# COMPACT_ATOMS: atom_id res chain seq x y z
N GLU A 1 -38.41 51.59 6.53
CA GLU A 1 -38.14 50.23 7.03
C GLU A 1 -38.48 49.15 6.02
N SER A 2 -39.56 49.23 5.25
CA SER A 2 -39.99 48.28 4.20
C SER A 2 -38.94 48.09 3.09
N VAL A 3 -38.39 49.14 2.53
CA VAL A 3 -37.36 49.07 1.46
C VAL A 3 -36.05 48.41 1.92
N LYS A 4 -35.69 48.61 3.19
CA LYS A 4 -34.49 47.99 3.79
C LYS A 4 -34.66 46.50 3.98
N ALA A 5 -35.85 46.03 4.36
CA ALA A 5 -36.20 44.64 4.52
C ALA A 5 -36.24 43.92 3.17
N GLU A 6 -36.80 44.55 2.13
CA GLU A 6 -36.90 44.02 0.78
C GLU A 6 -35.54 43.89 0.11
N ALA A 7 -34.67 44.90 0.22
CA ALA A 7 -33.28 44.84 -0.26
C ALA A 7 -32.46 43.76 0.44
N LYS A 8 -32.67 43.54 1.74
CA LYS A 8 -32.02 42.46 2.48
C LYS A 8 -32.46 41.09 2.01
N THR A 9 -33.76 40.91 1.72
CA THR A 9 -34.32 39.64 1.22
C THR A 9 -33.78 39.31 -0.17
N GLN A 10 -33.75 40.32 -1.06
CA GLN A 10 -33.16 40.14 -2.40
C GLN A 10 -31.65 39.81 -2.35
N ALA A 11 -30.89 40.50 -1.52
CA ALA A 11 -29.48 40.22 -1.33
C ALA A 11 -29.22 38.78 -0.79
N MET A 12 -30.04 38.34 0.18
CA MET A 12 -29.95 36.98 0.71
C MET A 12 -30.28 35.90 -0.35
N ALA A 13 -31.30 36.13 -1.20
CA ALA A 13 -31.62 35.23 -2.28
C ALA A 13 -30.45 35.14 -3.27
N TYR A 14 -29.87 36.25 -3.69
CA TYR A 14 -28.74 36.31 -4.58
C TYR A 14 -27.49 35.64 -4.04
N ILE A 15 -27.20 35.86 -2.76
CA ILE A 15 -26.09 35.19 -2.06
C ILE A 15 -26.30 33.66 -2.03
N LYS A 16 -27.55 33.24 -1.77
CA LYS A 16 -27.89 31.81 -1.77
C LYS A 16 -27.67 31.17 -3.15
N ASP A 17 -28.12 31.82 -4.22
CA ASP A 17 -27.93 31.34 -5.59
C ASP A 17 -26.44 31.20 -5.95
N ILE A 18 -25.62 32.19 -5.61
CA ILE A 18 -24.16 32.14 -5.79
C ILE A 18 -23.54 30.98 -4.99
N MET A 19 -23.97 30.75 -3.75
CA MET A 19 -23.46 29.66 -2.93
C MET A 19 -23.87 28.29 -3.48
N ASP A 20 -25.07 28.16 -3.99
CA ASP A 20 -25.57 26.91 -4.57
C ASP A 20 -24.85 26.59 -5.90
N GLU A 21 -24.64 27.61 -6.75
CA GLU A 21 -23.84 27.48 -7.98
C GLU A 21 -22.37 27.14 -7.69
N ALA A 22 -21.78 27.79 -6.70
CA ALA A 22 -20.41 27.49 -6.26
C ALA A 22 -20.26 26.06 -5.73
N LYS A 23 -21.23 25.57 -4.94
CA LYS A 23 -21.24 24.17 -4.47
C LYS A 23 -21.40 23.17 -5.61
N LEU A 24 -22.26 23.46 -6.58
CA LEU A 24 -22.48 22.60 -7.75
C LEU A 24 -21.21 22.49 -8.59
N THR A 25 -20.53 23.61 -8.81
CA THR A 25 -19.26 23.67 -9.56
C THR A 25 -18.15 22.96 -8.81
N ALA A 26 -18.01 23.20 -7.51
CA ALA A 26 -17.02 22.55 -6.66
C ALA A 26 -17.20 21.01 -6.65
N ASN A 27 -18.44 20.53 -6.53
CA ASN A 27 -18.73 19.10 -6.58
C ASN A 27 -18.41 18.47 -7.95
N LYS A 28 -18.67 19.20 -9.03
CA LYS A 28 -18.36 18.74 -10.40
C LYS A 28 -16.86 18.63 -10.63
N GLU A 29 -16.09 19.63 -10.22
CA GLU A 29 -14.62 19.60 -10.30
C GLU A 29 -14.01 18.56 -9.36
N ALA A 30 -14.52 18.39 -8.14
CA ALA A 30 -14.08 17.34 -7.23
C ALA A 30 -14.29 15.94 -7.82
N LYS A 31 -15.47 15.67 -8.39
CA LYS A 31 -15.73 14.39 -9.08
C LYS A 31 -14.77 14.17 -10.25
N LYS A 32 -14.49 15.19 -11.05
CA LYS A 32 -13.56 15.11 -12.18
C LYS A 32 -12.14 14.77 -11.72
N ILE A 33 -11.65 15.44 -10.66
CA ILE A 33 -10.34 15.18 -10.05
C ILE A 33 -10.27 13.75 -9.51
N ILE A 34 -11.31 13.29 -8.81
CA ILE A 34 -11.39 11.93 -8.28
C ILE A 34 -11.33 10.90 -9.41
N ILE A 35 -12.13 11.07 -10.47
CA ILE A 35 -12.14 10.16 -11.62
C ILE A 35 -10.78 10.12 -12.30
N GLN A 36 -10.14 11.26 -12.54
CA GLN A 36 -8.81 11.33 -13.13
C GLN A 36 -7.74 10.68 -12.24
N SER A 37 -7.83 10.86 -10.91
CA SER A 37 -6.94 10.21 -9.95
C SER A 37 -7.13 8.69 -9.95
N ILE A 38 -8.38 8.21 -9.94
CA ILE A 38 -8.69 6.77 -10.03
C ILE A 38 -8.15 6.18 -11.33
N GLN A 39 -8.38 6.82 -12.48
CA GLN A 39 -7.90 6.32 -13.77
C GLN A 39 -6.37 6.21 -13.82
N ARG A 40 -5.65 7.15 -13.20
CA ARG A 40 -4.19 7.16 -13.18
C ARG A 40 -3.60 6.12 -12.22
N VAL A 41 -4.17 5.98 -11.02
CA VAL A 41 -3.66 5.09 -9.97
C VAL A 41 -4.15 3.66 -10.15
N ALA A 42 -5.36 3.45 -10.68
CA ALA A 42 -5.94 2.12 -10.83
C ALA A 42 -5.12 1.21 -11.74
N THR A 43 -4.54 1.75 -12.82
CA THR A 43 -3.73 0.96 -13.76
C THR A 43 -2.44 0.47 -13.10
N GLU A 44 -1.73 1.35 -12.39
CA GLU A 44 -0.48 1.01 -11.68
C GLU A 44 -0.77 -0.01 -10.56
N THR A 45 -1.81 0.22 -9.77
CA THR A 45 -2.22 -0.68 -8.68
C THR A 45 -2.68 -2.03 -9.21
N ALA A 46 -3.39 -2.07 -10.35
CA ALA A 46 -3.80 -3.33 -10.98
C ALA A 46 -2.59 -4.13 -11.46
N ILE A 47 -1.62 -3.50 -12.12
CA ILE A 47 -0.40 -4.15 -12.57
C ILE A 47 0.39 -4.72 -11.38
N GLU A 48 0.62 -3.94 -10.33
CA GLU A 48 1.37 -4.37 -9.15
C GLU A 48 0.72 -5.57 -8.44
N ASN A 49 -0.61 -5.60 -8.39
CA ASN A 49 -1.35 -6.63 -7.65
C ASN A 49 -1.75 -7.85 -8.49
N SER A 50 -1.73 -7.77 -9.82
CA SER A 50 -2.24 -8.85 -10.68
C SER A 50 -1.19 -9.56 -11.52
N VAL A 51 0.05 -9.06 -11.62
CA VAL A 51 1.10 -9.66 -12.45
C VAL A 51 2.35 -10.05 -11.67
N THR A 52 3.04 -11.06 -12.18
CA THR A 52 4.36 -11.49 -11.70
C THR A 52 5.24 -11.76 -12.91
N VAL A 53 6.41 -11.14 -12.95
CA VAL A 53 7.40 -11.38 -14.02
C VAL A 53 8.23 -12.63 -13.67
N PHE A 54 8.28 -13.56 -14.60
CA PHE A 54 9.12 -14.75 -14.51
C PHE A 54 10.30 -14.63 -15.48
N HIS A 55 11.51 -14.58 -14.95
CA HIS A 55 12.73 -14.50 -15.76
C HIS A 55 13.17 -15.87 -16.25
N ILE A 56 13.60 -15.95 -17.51
CA ILE A 56 14.09 -17.16 -18.18
C ILE A 56 15.49 -16.92 -18.77
N GLU A 57 16.27 -17.98 -18.86
CA GLU A 57 17.60 -17.96 -19.45
C GLU A 57 17.54 -18.10 -20.98
N GLY A 58 17.19 -17.01 -21.66
CA GLY A 58 17.15 -16.92 -23.12
C GLY A 58 15.79 -17.21 -23.77
N ASP A 59 15.61 -16.61 -24.94
CA ASP A 59 14.31 -16.64 -25.67
C ASP A 59 13.96 -18.01 -26.27
N GLU A 60 14.96 -18.93 -26.44
CA GLU A 60 14.69 -20.32 -26.86
C GLU A 60 13.73 -21.03 -25.89
N MET A 61 13.84 -20.70 -24.59
CA MET A 61 12.97 -21.26 -23.57
C MET A 61 11.51 -20.84 -23.75
N LYS A 62 11.24 -19.64 -24.28
CA LYS A 62 9.86 -19.19 -24.60
C LYS A 62 9.19 -20.18 -25.57
N GLY A 63 9.87 -20.55 -26.63
CA GLY A 63 9.34 -21.50 -27.61
C GLY A 63 9.00 -22.86 -26.98
N ARG A 64 9.81 -23.34 -26.03
CA ARG A 64 9.56 -24.60 -25.30
C ARG A 64 8.37 -24.47 -24.35
N ILE A 65 8.22 -23.35 -23.67
CA ILE A 65 7.08 -23.08 -22.77
C ILE A 65 5.79 -22.96 -23.57
N ILE A 66 5.80 -22.28 -24.71
CA ILE A 66 4.64 -22.18 -25.61
C ILE A 66 4.27 -23.57 -26.15
N GLY A 67 5.27 -24.31 -26.67
CA GLY A 67 5.10 -25.61 -27.30
C GLY A 67 4.43 -25.50 -28.69
N ARG A 68 4.37 -26.60 -29.42
CA ARG A 68 3.73 -26.62 -30.74
C ARG A 68 2.28 -26.17 -30.63
N GLU A 69 1.90 -25.20 -31.45
CA GLU A 69 0.55 -24.64 -31.51
C GLU A 69 0.04 -24.14 -30.15
N GLY A 70 0.94 -23.77 -29.23
CA GLY A 70 0.59 -23.27 -27.90
C GLY A 70 0.07 -24.34 -26.91
N ARG A 71 0.30 -25.62 -27.17
CA ARG A 71 -0.25 -26.72 -26.33
C ARG A 71 0.24 -26.70 -24.89
N ASN A 72 1.50 -26.32 -24.66
CA ASN A 72 2.07 -26.32 -23.31
C ASN A 72 1.57 -25.12 -22.51
N ILE A 73 1.55 -23.93 -23.11
CA ILE A 73 1.03 -22.73 -22.44
C ILE A 73 -0.46 -22.91 -22.07
N ARG A 74 -1.30 -23.43 -22.98
CA ARG A 74 -2.70 -23.72 -22.66
C ARG A 74 -2.88 -24.76 -21.55
N ALA A 75 -2.02 -25.79 -21.50
CA ALA A 75 -2.06 -26.77 -20.41
C ALA A 75 -1.68 -26.13 -19.06
N LEU A 76 -0.70 -25.23 -19.05
CA LEU A 76 -0.27 -24.54 -17.84
C LEU A 76 -1.33 -23.55 -17.35
N GLU A 77 -1.94 -22.78 -18.26
CA GLU A 77 -3.06 -21.88 -17.96
C GLU A 77 -4.27 -22.65 -17.41
N ALA A 78 -4.66 -23.73 -18.05
CA ALA A 78 -5.77 -24.58 -17.59
C ALA A 78 -5.50 -25.21 -16.21
N ALA A 79 -4.26 -25.64 -15.96
CA ALA A 79 -3.91 -26.27 -14.69
C ALA A 79 -3.78 -25.27 -13.52
N THR A 80 -3.31 -24.06 -13.78
CA THR A 80 -3.06 -23.03 -12.74
C THR A 80 -4.19 -22.01 -12.60
N GLY A 81 -4.97 -21.75 -13.65
CA GLY A 81 -5.92 -20.66 -13.72
C GLY A 81 -5.23 -19.28 -13.81
N VAL A 82 -3.99 -19.23 -14.30
CA VAL A 82 -3.19 -18.01 -14.48
C VAL A 82 -2.99 -17.78 -15.96
N GLU A 83 -3.23 -16.58 -16.45
CA GLU A 83 -2.94 -16.17 -17.82
C GLU A 83 -1.43 -15.97 -17.98
N ILE A 84 -0.87 -16.52 -19.07
CA ILE A 84 0.57 -16.49 -19.32
C ILE A 84 0.85 -15.68 -20.57
N ILE A 85 1.36 -14.48 -20.38
CA ILE A 85 1.62 -13.52 -21.44
C ILE A 85 3.08 -13.67 -21.86
N VAL A 86 3.28 -14.05 -23.14
CA VAL A 86 4.59 -14.14 -23.78
C VAL A 86 4.63 -13.10 -24.88
N ASP A 87 5.36 -12.03 -24.65
CA ASP A 87 5.56 -10.93 -25.56
C ASP A 87 7.03 -10.82 -26.01
N ASP A 88 7.37 -9.70 -26.68
CA ASP A 88 8.73 -9.44 -27.17
C ASP A 88 9.71 -8.99 -26.06
N THR A 89 9.27 -8.91 -24.79
CA THR A 89 10.16 -8.57 -23.68
C THR A 89 11.27 -9.61 -23.56
N PRO A 90 12.56 -9.26 -23.68
CA PRO A 90 13.63 -10.22 -23.64
C PRO A 90 13.67 -11.00 -22.32
N GLU A 91 13.88 -12.31 -22.39
CA GLU A 91 14.14 -13.17 -21.23
C GLU A 91 13.08 -13.10 -20.11
N ALA A 92 11.83 -12.78 -20.45
CA ALA A 92 10.76 -12.66 -19.47
C ALA A 92 9.43 -13.23 -19.99
N ILE A 93 8.62 -13.71 -19.05
CA ILE A 93 7.22 -14.12 -19.22
C ILE A 93 6.41 -13.47 -18.11
N VAL A 94 5.24 -12.97 -18.42
CA VAL A 94 4.37 -12.34 -17.43
C VAL A 94 3.24 -13.30 -17.04
N LEU A 95 3.08 -13.53 -15.73
CA LEU A 95 2.02 -14.31 -15.12
C LEU A 95 0.94 -13.38 -14.60
N SER A 96 -0.28 -13.46 -15.11
CA SER A 96 -1.38 -12.57 -14.76
C SER A 96 -2.53 -13.34 -14.12
N ALA A 97 -2.87 -12.97 -12.90
CA ALA A 97 -4.08 -13.39 -12.17
C ALA A 97 -4.27 -12.52 -10.93
N PHE A 98 -5.50 -12.32 -10.50
CA PHE A 98 -5.77 -11.58 -9.26
C PHE A 98 -5.35 -12.36 -8.00
N ASP A 99 -5.49 -13.70 -8.01
CA ASP A 99 -5.06 -14.52 -6.87
C ASP A 99 -3.54 -14.68 -6.83
N PRO A 100 -2.85 -14.12 -5.83
CA PRO A 100 -1.40 -14.20 -5.71
C PRO A 100 -0.90 -15.62 -5.42
N VAL A 101 -1.71 -16.49 -4.81
CA VAL A 101 -1.33 -17.89 -4.56
C VAL A 101 -1.30 -18.67 -5.87
N ARG A 102 -2.26 -18.46 -6.77
CA ARG A 102 -2.24 -19.07 -8.10
C ARG A 102 -1.01 -18.61 -8.91
N ARG A 103 -0.68 -17.30 -8.85
CA ARG A 103 0.54 -16.78 -9.52
C ARG A 103 1.80 -17.44 -8.97
N GLU A 104 1.90 -17.62 -7.65
CA GLU A 104 3.05 -18.29 -7.03
C GLU A 104 3.14 -19.78 -7.43
N ILE A 105 2.00 -20.48 -7.46
CA ILE A 105 1.94 -21.87 -7.97
C ILE A 105 2.42 -21.92 -9.42
N ALA A 106 1.97 -21.02 -10.29
CA ALA A 106 2.39 -20.95 -11.68
C ALA A 106 3.89 -20.66 -11.78
N ARG A 107 4.41 -19.70 -11.01
CA ARG A 107 5.83 -19.33 -10.96
C ARG A 107 6.73 -20.50 -10.55
N LEU A 108 6.39 -21.17 -9.46
CA LEU A 108 7.14 -22.34 -8.96
C LEU A 108 7.06 -23.52 -9.92
N SER A 109 5.90 -23.76 -10.53
CA SER A 109 5.73 -24.80 -11.53
C SER A 109 6.56 -24.54 -12.78
N LEU A 110 6.55 -23.32 -13.28
CA LEU A 110 7.42 -22.91 -14.40
C LEU A 110 8.89 -23.09 -14.06
N HIS A 111 9.31 -22.64 -12.87
CA HIS A 111 10.69 -22.80 -12.44
C HIS A 111 11.12 -24.28 -12.44
N GLN A 112 10.27 -25.16 -11.91
CA GLN A 112 10.54 -26.59 -11.88
C GLN A 112 10.58 -27.21 -13.30
N LEU A 113 9.64 -26.83 -14.18
CA LEU A 113 9.58 -27.30 -15.56
C LEU A 113 10.78 -26.85 -16.39
N VAL A 114 11.21 -25.60 -16.22
CA VAL A 114 12.39 -25.04 -16.88
C VAL A 114 13.67 -25.74 -16.41
N THR A 115 13.83 -25.92 -15.11
CA THR A 115 15.00 -26.61 -14.50
C THR A 115 15.06 -28.09 -14.91
N ASP A 116 13.92 -28.79 -14.92
CA ASP A 116 13.81 -30.19 -15.33
C ASP A 116 13.98 -30.37 -16.86
N GLY A 117 13.70 -29.31 -17.62
CA GLY A 117 13.80 -29.33 -19.09
C GLY A 117 12.70 -30.12 -19.79
N ARG A 118 11.78 -30.76 -19.09
CA ARG A 118 10.68 -31.57 -19.65
C ARG A 118 9.38 -30.78 -19.61
N ILE A 119 9.03 -30.11 -20.73
CA ILE A 119 7.84 -29.26 -20.83
C ILE A 119 6.88 -29.92 -21.84
N HIS A 120 5.89 -30.62 -21.33
CA HIS A 120 4.78 -31.19 -22.09
C HIS A 120 3.51 -31.32 -21.21
N PRO A 121 2.30 -31.36 -21.78
CA PRO A 121 1.06 -31.25 -21.02
C PRO A 121 0.95 -32.17 -19.80
N ALA A 122 1.22 -33.46 -19.95
CA ALA A 122 1.13 -34.42 -18.83
C ALA A 122 2.13 -34.09 -17.70
N ARG A 123 3.34 -33.63 -18.03
CA ARG A 123 4.31 -33.20 -17.02
C ARG A 123 3.92 -31.88 -16.35
N ILE A 124 3.30 -30.97 -17.09
CA ILE A 124 2.78 -29.70 -16.56
C ILE A 124 1.72 -30.00 -15.50
N GLU A 125 0.72 -30.84 -15.79
CA GLU A 125 -0.32 -31.21 -14.83
C GLU A 125 0.27 -31.87 -13.57
N GLU A 126 1.21 -32.80 -13.73
CA GLU A 126 1.90 -33.46 -12.61
C GLU A 126 2.60 -32.44 -11.71
N VAL A 127 3.43 -31.54 -12.31
CA VAL A 127 4.20 -30.53 -11.58
C VAL A 127 3.27 -29.54 -10.89
N VAL A 128 2.24 -29.03 -11.57
CA VAL A 128 1.28 -28.10 -10.99
C VAL A 128 0.55 -28.72 -9.82
N ASN A 129 0.06 -29.97 -9.92
CA ASN A 129 -0.62 -30.65 -8.82
C ASN A 129 0.30 -30.87 -7.62
N LYS A 130 1.56 -31.19 -7.84
CA LYS A 130 2.57 -31.30 -6.78
C LYS A 130 2.83 -29.95 -6.12
N THR A 131 3.01 -28.90 -6.93
CA THR A 131 3.29 -27.55 -6.44
C THR A 131 2.11 -26.98 -5.64
N LYS A 132 0.86 -27.22 -6.07
CA LYS A 132 -0.35 -26.87 -5.29
C LYS A 132 -0.32 -27.44 -3.86
N LYS A 133 0.04 -28.71 -3.72
CA LYS A 133 0.14 -29.35 -2.39
C LYS A 133 1.26 -28.73 -1.55
N LEU A 134 2.43 -28.50 -2.12
CA LEU A 134 3.56 -27.89 -1.43
C LEU A 134 3.26 -26.46 -0.96
N VAL A 135 2.60 -25.65 -1.79
CA VAL A 135 2.22 -24.29 -1.43
C VAL A 135 1.16 -24.28 -0.35
N GLU A 136 0.19 -25.21 -0.39
CA GLU A 136 -0.84 -25.33 0.67
C GLU A 136 -0.23 -25.77 2.02
N GLU A 137 0.71 -26.71 2.01
CA GLU A 137 1.46 -27.11 3.20
C GLU A 137 2.28 -25.94 3.77
N GLU A 138 2.94 -25.16 2.92
CA GLU A 138 3.68 -23.96 3.32
C GLU A 138 2.75 -22.90 3.92
N ILE A 139 1.58 -22.67 3.34
CA ILE A 139 0.57 -21.74 3.87
C ILE A 139 0.20 -22.11 5.31
N ILE A 140 -0.10 -23.38 5.55
CA ILE A 140 -0.48 -23.86 6.89
C ILE A 140 0.71 -23.72 7.86
N GLU A 141 1.92 -24.05 7.43
CA GLU A 141 3.13 -23.93 8.26
C GLU A 141 3.41 -22.48 8.64
N VAL A 142 3.38 -21.57 7.66
CA VAL A 142 3.58 -20.13 7.90
C VAL A 142 2.54 -19.57 8.86
N GLY A 143 1.28 -19.93 8.68
CA GLY A 143 0.21 -19.52 9.60
C GLY A 143 0.44 -20.01 11.03
N LYS A 144 0.75 -21.30 11.21
CA LYS A 144 1.08 -21.87 12.52
C LYS A 144 2.28 -21.20 13.17
N ARG A 145 3.36 -21.04 12.42
CA ARG A 145 4.59 -20.38 12.90
C ARG A 145 4.33 -18.96 13.32
N THR A 146 3.55 -18.20 12.53
CA THR A 146 3.16 -16.82 12.87
C THR A 146 2.41 -16.76 14.20
N CYS A 147 1.46 -17.66 14.43
CA CYS A 147 0.72 -17.73 15.69
C CYS A 147 1.65 -18.07 16.89
N ILE A 148 2.58 -18.98 16.70
CA ILE A 148 3.57 -19.36 17.73
C ILE A 148 4.47 -18.17 18.07
N ASP A 149 5.05 -17.52 17.06
CA ASP A 149 5.96 -16.35 17.20
C ASP A 149 5.28 -15.19 17.95
N LEU A 150 3.98 -14.98 17.71
CA LEU A 150 3.20 -13.92 18.35
C LEU A 150 2.59 -14.37 19.70
N GLY A 151 2.70 -15.63 20.08
CA GLY A 151 2.08 -16.17 21.30
C GLY A 151 0.53 -16.17 21.23
N ILE A 152 -0.04 -16.31 20.05
CA ILE A 152 -1.48 -16.40 19.82
C ILE A 152 -1.89 -17.87 19.76
N HIS A 153 -2.72 -18.32 20.73
CA HIS A 153 -3.14 -19.69 20.84
C HIS A 153 -4.65 -19.85 20.58
N GLY A 154 -5.05 -21.07 20.16
CA GLY A 154 -6.46 -21.42 19.98
C GLY A 154 -7.16 -20.68 18.82
N LEU A 155 -6.40 -20.30 17.78
CA LEU A 155 -6.98 -19.79 16.53
C LEU A 155 -7.57 -20.96 15.74
N HIS A 156 -8.74 -20.75 15.12
CA HIS A 156 -9.35 -21.80 14.28
C HIS A 156 -8.43 -22.18 13.11
N PRO A 157 -8.33 -23.46 12.71
CA PRO A 157 -7.44 -23.90 11.63
C PRO A 157 -7.59 -23.10 10.32
N GLU A 158 -8.83 -22.74 9.94
CA GLU A 158 -9.07 -21.92 8.75
C GLU A 158 -8.52 -20.49 8.89
N LEU A 159 -8.63 -19.89 10.06
CA LEU A 159 -8.01 -18.57 10.30
C LEU A 159 -6.47 -18.67 10.27
N ILE A 160 -5.89 -19.76 10.78
CA ILE A 160 -4.44 -20.04 10.68
C ILE A 160 -4.03 -20.14 9.20
N ARG A 161 -4.79 -20.87 8.40
CA ARG A 161 -4.59 -20.99 6.95
C ARG A 161 -4.66 -19.62 6.26
N MET A 162 -5.66 -18.80 6.57
CA MET A 162 -5.80 -17.46 6.04
C MET A 162 -4.61 -16.55 6.43
N VAL A 163 -4.15 -16.61 7.69
CA VAL A 163 -2.94 -15.90 8.14
C VAL A 163 -1.73 -16.32 7.30
N GLY A 164 -1.57 -17.60 7.00
CA GLY A 164 -0.50 -18.08 6.13
C GLY A 164 -0.59 -17.53 4.69
N ARG A 165 -1.80 -17.43 4.15
CA ARG A 165 -2.03 -16.84 2.82
C ARG A 165 -1.66 -15.36 2.74
N MET A 166 -1.68 -14.60 3.84
CA MET A 166 -1.22 -13.21 3.88
C MET A 166 0.23 -13.04 3.39
N LYS A 167 1.06 -14.10 3.46
CA LYS A 167 2.44 -14.09 2.95
C LYS A 167 2.52 -13.72 1.46
N TYR A 168 1.55 -14.15 0.68
CA TYR A 168 1.55 -14.00 -0.78
C TYR A 168 0.88 -12.72 -1.25
N ARG A 169 0.21 -11.97 -0.36
CA ARG A 169 -0.53 -10.76 -0.70
C ARG A 169 0.23 -9.50 -0.32
N SER A 170 0.21 -8.54 -1.20
CA SER A 170 0.65 -7.17 -0.93
C SER A 170 -0.55 -6.23 -0.86
N SER A 171 -0.49 -5.22 0.00
CA SER A 171 -1.47 -4.15 0.10
C SER A 171 -0.71 -2.84 0.17
N TYR A 172 -0.91 -1.97 -0.80
CA TYR A 172 -0.17 -0.70 -0.94
C TYR A 172 1.37 -0.89 -0.89
N GLY A 173 1.88 -1.92 -1.58
CA GLY A 173 3.31 -2.23 -1.62
C GLY A 173 3.90 -2.87 -0.35
N GLN A 174 3.11 -3.05 0.70
CA GLN A 174 3.51 -3.73 1.93
C GLN A 174 3.05 -5.19 1.93
N ASN A 175 3.91 -6.13 2.33
CA ASN A 175 3.51 -7.51 2.52
C ASN A 175 2.49 -7.61 3.66
N LEU A 176 1.33 -8.23 3.37
CA LEU A 176 0.19 -8.26 4.29
C LEU A 176 0.49 -9.00 5.58
N LEU A 177 1.22 -10.12 5.54
CA LEU A 177 1.61 -10.87 6.73
C LEU A 177 2.54 -10.06 7.64
N GLN A 178 3.53 -9.39 7.04
CA GLN A 178 4.45 -8.55 7.79
C GLN A 178 3.73 -7.38 8.45
N HIS A 179 2.87 -6.70 7.73
CA HIS A 179 2.01 -5.64 8.25
C HIS A 179 1.15 -6.11 9.42
N SER A 180 0.44 -7.23 9.27
CA SER A 180 -0.42 -7.79 10.32
C SER A 180 0.38 -8.20 11.57
N ARG A 181 1.61 -8.72 11.42
CA ARG A 181 2.52 -9.02 12.54
C ARG A 181 2.97 -7.76 13.28
N GLU A 182 3.30 -6.70 12.55
CA GLU A 182 3.68 -5.39 13.12
C GLU A 182 2.51 -4.78 13.88
N THR A 183 1.34 -4.72 13.25
CA THR A 183 0.10 -4.22 13.87
C THR A 183 -0.25 -5.02 15.13
N ALA A 184 -0.14 -6.35 15.10
CA ALA A 184 -0.39 -7.20 16.27
C ALA A 184 0.53 -6.85 17.46
N ASN A 185 1.82 -6.66 17.21
CA ASN A 185 2.77 -6.30 18.25
C ASN A 185 2.54 -4.89 18.79
N LEU A 186 2.27 -3.91 17.91
CA LEU A 186 1.92 -2.55 18.31
C LEU A 186 0.65 -2.52 19.16
N CYS A 187 -0.40 -3.26 18.75
CA CYS A 187 -1.64 -3.40 19.51
C CYS A 187 -1.40 -3.96 20.92
N ALA A 188 -0.53 -4.97 21.04
CA ALA A 188 -0.23 -5.55 22.34
C ALA A 188 0.49 -4.57 23.27
N ILE A 189 1.47 -3.82 22.75
CA ILE A 189 2.21 -2.81 23.51
C ILE A 189 1.25 -1.70 23.94
N MET A 190 0.49 -1.13 23.03
CA MET A 190 -0.43 -0.03 23.33
C MET A 190 -1.52 -0.46 24.32
N ALA A 191 -2.08 -1.65 24.17
CA ALA A 191 -3.07 -2.18 25.11
C ALA A 191 -2.47 -2.37 26.53
N ALA A 192 -1.21 -2.84 26.65
CA ALA A 192 -0.53 -2.98 27.93
C ALA A 192 -0.33 -1.63 28.63
N GLU A 193 0.12 -0.61 27.90
CA GLU A 193 0.30 0.76 28.42
C GLU A 193 -1.02 1.38 28.89
N LEU A 194 -2.13 1.06 28.23
CA LEU A 194 -3.46 1.53 28.58
C LEU A 194 -4.17 0.66 29.64
N GLY A 195 -3.53 -0.38 30.17
CA GLY A 195 -4.11 -1.28 31.16
C GLY A 195 -5.21 -2.19 30.59
N LEU A 196 -5.27 -2.39 29.28
CA LEU A 196 -6.19 -3.26 28.57
C LEU A 196 -5.56 -4.65 28.34
N ASN A 197 -6.34 -5.60 27.79
CA ASN A 197 -5.85 -6.95 27.55
C ASN A 197 -4.94 -7.05 26.32
N PRO A 198 -3.60 -7.19 26.48
CA PRO A 198 -2.67 -7.23 25.35
C PRO A 198 -2.87 -8.42 24.42
N LYS A 199 -3.34 -9.57 24.96
CA LYS A 199 -3.56 -10.78 24.16
C LYS A 199 -4.74 -10.63 23.21
N THR A 200 -5.82 -9.98 23.66
CA THR A 200 -6.99 -9.69 22.84
C THR A 200 -6.65 -8.66 21.76
N ALA A 201 -5.92 -7.59 22.11
CA ALA A 201 -5.48 -6.56 21.18
C ALA A 201 -4.53 -7.13 20.12
N LYS A 202 -3.54 -7.94 20.52
CA LYS A 202 -2.64 -8.62 19.60
C LYS A 202 -3.38 -9.49 18.59
N ARG A 203 -4.38 -10.23 19.05
CA ARG A 203 -5.19 -11.12 18.22
C ARG A 203 -6.02 -10.32 17.21
N ALA A 204 -6.65 -9.24 17.63
CA ALA A 204 -7.39 -8.34 16.76
C ALA A 204 -6.46 -7.70 15.72
N GLY A 205 -5.29 -7.21 16.13
CA GLY A 205 -4.29 -6.65 15.23
C GLY A 205 -3.75 -7.64 14.21
N LEU A 206 -3.58 -8.94 14.55
CA LEU A 206 -3.19 -9.96 13.57
C LEU A 206 -4.29 -10.19 12.52
N LEU A 207 -5.56 -10.15 12.93
CA LEU A 207 -6.69 -10.52 12.09
C LEU A 207 -7.39 -9.34 11.40
N HIS A 208 -7.00 -8.08 11.68
CA HIS A 208 -7.75 -6.92 11.19
C HIS A 208 -7.95 -6.91 9.68
N ASP A 209 -6.97 -7.37 8.94
CA ASP A 209 -6.95 -7.42 7.47
C ASP A 209 -7.24 -8.81 6.88
N ILE A 210 -7.77 -9.75 7.69
CA ILE A 210 -8.04 -11.13 7.26
C ILE A 210 -9.03 -11.20 6.08
N GLY A 211 -9.91 -10.23 5.97
CA GLY A 211 -10.89 -10.13 4.88
C GLY A 211 -10.29 -9.81 3.51
N LYS A 212 -9.02 -9.43 3.44
CA LYS A 212 -8.30 -9.25 2.16
C LYS A 212 -7.83 -10.57 1.53
N VAL A 213 -7.90 -11.68 2.25
CA VAL A 213 -7.22 -12.94 1.88
C VAL A 213 -8.08 -13.93 1.09
N PRO A 214 -9.41 -14.09 1.34
CA PRO A 214 -10.22 -15.06 0.65
C PRO A 214 -10.23 -14.90 -0.87
N GLU A 215 -10.43 -16.03 -1.58
CA GLU A 215 -10.51 -16.08 -3.04
C GLU A 215 -11.90 -15.69 -3.56
N GLU A 216 -12.90 -15.77 -2.68
CA GLU A 216 -14.28 -15.48 -3.01
C GLU A 216 -14.47 -13.98 -3.21
N GLU A 217 -15.05 -13.60 -4.33
CA GLU A 217 -15.48 -12.23 -4.57
C GLU A 217 -16.68 -11.90 -3.67
N THR A 218 -16.63 -10.75 -3.03
CA THR A 218 -17.68 -10.26 -2.16
C THR A 218 -17.86 -8.76 -2.36
N ASP A 219 -19.11 -8.32 -2.29
CA ASP A 219 -19.46 -6.87 -2.32
C ASP A 219 -19.16 -6.19 -0.97
N LEU A 220 -18.76 -6.97 0.04
CA LEU A 220 -18.42 -6.44 1.37
C LEU A 220 -17.01 -5.87 1.39
N SER A 221 -16.82 -4.81 2.15
CA SER A 221 -15.48 -4.33 2.47
C SER A 221 -14.68 -5.41 3.22
N HIS A 222 -13.35 -5.34 3.15
CA HIS A 222 -12.49 -6.31 3.83
C HIS A 222 -12.66 -6.28 5.36
N ALA A 223 -12.98 -5.12 5.95
CA ALA A 223 -13.22 -4.98 7.38
C ALA A 223 -14.48 -5.77 7.80
N ILE A 224 -15.59 -5.54 7.09
CA ILE A 224 -16.85 -6.22 7.35
C ILE A 224 -16.77 -7.71 7.02
N TYR A 225 -16.13 -8.06 5.91
CA TYR A 225 -15.96 -9.47 5.55
C TYR A 225 -15.05 -10.20 6.54
N GLY A 226 -13.95 -9.57 6.95
CA GLY A 226 -13.04 -10.09 7.97
C GLY A 226 -13.73 -10.30 9.32
N MET A 227 -14.58 -9.36 9.75
CA MET A 227 -15.41 -9.51 10.95
C MET A 227 -16.33 -10.73 10.85
N LYS A 228 -17.07 -10.90 9.74
CA LYS A 228 -17.94 -12.04 9.52
C LYS A 228 -17.20 -13.38 9.52
N LEU A 229 -15.98 -13.41 8.97
CA LEU A 229 -15.11 -14.59 9.06
C LEU A 229 -14.72 -14.88 10.50
N ALA A 230 -14.30 -13.87 11.26
CA ALA A 230 -13.94 -14.02 12.66
C ALA A 230 -15.12 -14.52 13.51
N GLU A 231 -16.32 -13.99 13.30
CA GLU A 231 -17.55 -14.46 13.94
C GLU A 231 -17.87 -15.93 13.57
N ARG A 232 -17.80 -16.28 12.28
CA ARG A 232 -18.00 -17.66 11.80
C ARG A 232 -17.09 -18.64 12.52
N TYR A 233 -15.85 -18.26 12.77
CA TYR A 233 -14.85 -19.09 13.44
C TYR A 233 -14.74 -18.83 14.95
N LYS A 234 -15.78 -18.21 15.53
CA LYS A 234 -16.02 -18.07 16.99
C LYS A 234 -14.93 -17.25 17.70
N GLU A 235 -14.43 -16.20 17.07
CA GLU A 235 -13.60 -15.21 17.74
C GLU A 235 -14.42 -14.39 18.75
N LYS A 236 -13.73 -13.82 19.75
CA LYS A 236 -14.38 -13.01 20.78
C LYS A 236 -14.99 -11.73 20.18
N PRO A 237 -16.12 -11.23 20.72
CA PRO A 237 -16.76 -9.99 20.23
C PRO A 237 -15.81 -8.79 20.11
N ASP A 238 -14.91 -8.58 21.09
CA ASP A 238 -13.92 -7.50 21.03
C ASP A 238 -12.95 -7.62 19.84
N VAL A 239 -12.58 -8.86 19.48
CA VAL A 239 -11.73 -9.13 18.32
C VAL A 239 -12.52 -8.84 17.04
N CYS A 240 -13.75 -9.33 16.95
CA CYS A 240 -14.63 -9.11 15.80
C CYS A 240 -14.92 -7.62 15.58
N ASN A 241 -15.23 -6.88 16.66
CA ASN A 241 -15.45 -5.45 16.58
C ASN A 241 -14.18 -4.71 16.14
N GLY A 242 -13.00 -5.06 16.69
CA GLY A 242 -11.73 -4.47 16.27
C GLY A 242 -11.41 -4.71 14.80
N ILE A 243 -11.80 -5.84 14.23
CA ILE A 243 -11.67 -6.14 12.79
C ILE A 243 -12.66 -5.30 11.98
N GLY A 244 -13.94 -5.27 12.37
CA GLY A 244 -14.98 -4.62 11.57
C GLY A 244 -14.94 -3.10 11.59
N SER A 245 -14.42 -2.49 12.66
CA SER A 245 -14.48 -1.05 12.89
C SER A 245 -13.18 -0.29 12.58
N HIS A 246 -12.09 -0.96 12.20
CA HIS A 246 -10.79 -0.28 12.03
C HIS A 246 -10.75 0.75 10.88
N HIS A 247 -11.78 0.78 10.03
CA HIS A 247 -11.99 1.80 9.01
C HIS A 247 -13.30 2.60 9.20
N ASP A 248 -13.81 2.66 10.44
CA ASP A 248 -15.01 3.42 10.81
C ASP A 248 -16.30 2.97 10.08
N GLU A 249 -16.35 1.74 9.57
CA GLU A 249 -17.51 1.20 8.84
C GLU A 249 -18.62 0.73 9.77
N ILE A 250 -18.31 0.43 11.02
CA ILE A 250 -19.24 0.12 12.10
C ILE A 250 -18.82 0.83 13.39
N GLU A 251 -19.75 0.96 14.33
CA GLU A 251 -19.49 1.57 15.63
C GLU A 251 -18.44 0.78 16.43
N MET A 252 -17.50 1.50 17.05
CA MET A 252 -16.52 0.94 17.97
C MET A 252 -17.14 0.68 19.33
N THR A 253 -17.46 -0.56 19.63
CA THR A 253 -18.05 -0.99 20.91
C THR A 253 -17.01 -1.52 21.90
N SER A 254 -15.78 -1.72 21.45
CA SER A 254 -14.66 -2.21 22.27
C SER A 254 -13.52 -1.20 22.32
N MET A 255 -12.87 -1.04 23.47
CA MET A 255 -11.66 -0.23 23.61
C MET A 255 -10.45 -0.78 22.83
N ILE A 256 -10.56 -2.02 22.33
CA ILE A 256 -9.56 -2.61 21.44
C ILE A 256 -9.62 -2.00 20.03
N SER A 257 -10.80 -1.59 19.59
CA SER A 257 -11.04 -1.10 18.22
C SER A 257 -10.21 0.14 17.85
N PRO A 258 -10.21 1.23 18.64
CA PRO A 258 -9.37 2.39 18.35
C PRO A 258 -7.86 2.06 18.41
N ILE A 259 -7.46 1.08 19.23
CA ILE A 259 -6.07 0.61 19.26
C ILE A 259 -5.70 -0.04 17.92
N VAL A 260 -6.55 -0.91 17.38
CA VAL A 260 -6.31 -1.56 16.09
C VAL A 260 -6.19 -0.52 14.98
N GLN A 261 -7.12 0.44 14.91
CA GLN A 261 -7.12 1.52 13.91
C GLN A 261 -5.82 2.34 13.96
N VAL A 262 -5.39 2.77 15.13
CA VAL A 262 -4.17 3.57 15.29
C VAL A 262 -2.93 2.76 14.95
N CYS A 263 -2.85 1.49 15.37
CA CYS A 263 -1.69 0.63 15.10
C CYS A 263 -1.58 0.25 13.62
N ASP A 264 -2.70 0.04 12.93
CA ASP A 264 -2.75 -0.14 11.48
C ASP A 264 -2.19 1.10 10.78
N ALA A 265 -2.67 2.29 11.14
CA ALA A 265 -2.19 3.55 10.59
C ALA A 265 -0.66 3.76 10.83
N ILE A 266 -0.16 3.43 12.03
CA ILE A 266 1.27 3.52 12.36
C ILE A 266 2.09 2.56 11.50
N SER A 267 1.68 1.30 11.38
CA SER A 267 2.40 0.31 10.56
C SER A 267 2.41 0.70 9.07
N GLY A 268 1.29 1.22 8.56
CA GLY A 268 1.18 1.70 7.18
C GLY A 268 1.94 2.99 6.87
N ALA A 269 2.10 3.87 7.86
CA ALA A 269 2.73 5.19 7.70
C ALA A 269 4.25 5.19 7.94
N ARG A 270 4.83 4.13 8.53
CA ARG A 270 6.26 4.11 8.80
C ARG A 270 7.09 4.18 7.50
N PRO A 271 8.25 4.87 7.52
CA PRO A 271 9.14 4.93 6.35
C PRO A 271 9.53 3.53 5.86
N GLY A 272 9.37 3.28 4.55
CA GLY A 272 9.69 2.00 3.92
C GLY A 272 8.65 0.89 4.10
N ALA A 273 7.53 1.11 4.79
CA ALA A 273 6.45 0.14 4.91
C ALA A 273 5.75 -0.09 3.57
N ARG A 274 5.38 0.99 2.92
CA ARG A 274 4.86 0.96 1.55
C ARG A 274 6.06 1.04 0.61
N ARG A 275 6.31 -0.01 -0.13
CA ARG A 275 7.25 0.05 -1.25
C ARG A 275 6.65 0.97 -2.31
N GLU A 276 6.86 2.28 -2.13
CA GLU A 276 6.98 3.11 -3.33
C GLU A 276 8.05 2.44 -4.18
N ILE A 277 7.77 2.23 -5.44
CA ILE A 277 8.79 1.80 -6.40
C ILE A 277 9.99 2.70 -6.14
N ALA A 278 11.16 2.12 -5.88
CA ALA A 278 12.34 2.89 -5.46
C ALA A 278 12.61 4.08 -6.39
N GLU A 279 12.20 3.96 -7.65
CA GLU A 279 12.25 5.03 -8.67
C GLU A 279 11.30 6.19 -8.38
N SER A 280 10.06 5.95 -7.96
CA SER A 280 9.11 7.03 -7.63
C SER A 280 9.49 7.73 -6.34
N TYR A 281 10.05 7.01 -5.38
CA TYR A 281 10.63 7.59 -4.17
C TYR A 281 11.84 8.49 -4.49
N ILE A 282 12.80 8.00 -5.29
CA ILE A 282 13.97 8.79 -5.73
C ILE A 282 13.54 9.99 -6.57
N LYS A 283 12.57 9.80 -7.46
CA LYS A 283 11.98 10.90 -8.25
C LYS A 283 11.38 11.97 -7.35
N ARG A 284 10.55 11.58 -6.37
CA ARG A 284 9.95 12.53 -5.43
C ARG A 284 10.99 13.31 -4.62
N LEU A 285 12.07 12.67 -4.15
CA LEU A 285 13.16 13.37 -3.47
C LEU A 285 13.82 14.40 -4.39
N LYS A 286 14.08 14.02 -5.65
CA LYS A 286 14.63 14.94 -6.66
C LYS A 286 13.67 16.09 -6.98
N ASP A 287 12.39 15.81 -7.11
CA ASP A 287 11.37 16.84 -7.37
C ASP A 287 11.27 17.83 -6.21
N LEU A 288 11.33 17.37 -4.94
CA LEU A 288 11.41 18.22 -3.75
C LEU A 288 12.64 19.13 -3.77
N GLU A 289 13.81 18.58 -4.06
CA GLU A 289 15.05 19.33 -4.17
C GLU A 289 14.99 20.35 -5.30
N GLN A 290 14.41 19.97 -6.45
CA GLN A 290 14.29 20.83 -7.62
C GLN A 290 13.35 22.01 -7.39
N VAL A 291 12.24 21.82 -6.67
CA VAL A 291 11.34 22.90 -6.30
C VAL A 291 12.08 23.99 -5.53
N ALA A 292 12.90 23.63 -4.55
CA ALA A 292 13.65 24.61 -3.78
C ALA A 292 14.83 25.22 -4.57
N LEU A 293 15.51 24.44 -5.41
CA LEU A 293 16.59 24.93 -6.30
C LEU A 293 16.10 25.98 -7.31
N SER A 294 14.80 26.00 -7.63
CA SER A 294 14.23 26.99 -8.56
C SER A 294 14.18 28.42 -8.00
N TYR A 295 14.41 28.61 -6.69
CA TYR A 295 14.38 29.94 -6.06
C TYR A 295 15.73 30.65 -6.16
N PRO A 296 15.74 31.97 -6.45
CA PRO A 296 16.97 32.76 -6.49
C PRO A 296 17.70 32.73 -5.14
N GLY A 297 19.01 32.63 -5.18
CA GLY A 297 19.87 32.64 -3.98
C GLY A 297 20.00 31.26 -3.29
N VAL A 298 19.29 30.23 -3.75
CA VAL A 298 19.48 28.86 -3.27
C VAL A 298 20.71 28.24 -3.96
N LEU A 299 21.65 27.76 -3.16
CA LEU A 299 22.90 27.16 -3.64
C LEU A 299 22.80 25.61 -3.69
N LYS A 300 22.21 25.00 -2.68
CA LYS A 300 22.08 23.54 -2.56
C LYS A 300 20.84 23.18 -1.77
N THR A 301 20.30 22.00 -2.06
CA THR A 301 19.16 21.42 -1.34
C THR A 301 19.43 19.97 -1.02
N TYR A 302 18.88 19.48 0.09
CA TYR A 302 19.00 18.10 0.53
C TYR A 302 17.68 17.63 1.13
N ALA A 303 17.05 16.66 0.49
CA ALA A 303 15.92 15.94 1.07
C ALA A 303 16.44 14.86 2.02
N ILE A 304 16.20 15.02 3.32
CA ILE A 304 16.67 14.12 4.37
C ILE A 304 15.49 13.50 5.15
N GLN A 305 15.77 12.56 6.05
CA GLN A 305 14.75 11.85 6.83
C GLN A 305 13.64 11.23 5.95
N ALA A 306 14.06 10.55 4.87
CA ALA A 306 13.16 9.94 3.90
C ALA A 306 12.18 10.96 3.24
N GLY A 307 12.63 12.20 3.00
CA GLY A 307 11.83 13.26 2.38
C GLY A 307 10.91 14.02 3.35
N ARG A 308 11.07 13.83 4.66
CA ARG A 308 10.30 14.57 5.67
C ARG A 308 10.92 15.89 6.09
N GLU A 309 12.19 16.11 5.75
CA GLU A 309 12.87 17.39 5.95
C GLU A 309 13.59 17.77 4.66
N LEU A 310 13.37 18.98 4.18
CA LEU A 310 14.10 19.60 3.08
C LEU A 310 15.01 20.69 3.64
N ARG A 311 16.33 20.49 3.56
CA ARG A 311 17.33 21.48 3.91
C ARG A 311 17.72 22.26 2.68
N VAL A 312 17.64 23.58 2.79
CA VAL A 312 17.90 24.53 1.73
C VAL A 312 19.06 25.45 2.16
N ILE A 313 20.17 25.39 1.46
CA ILE A 313 21.33 26.22 1.74
C ILE A 313 21.31 27.41 0.80
N VAL A 314 21.35 28.62 1.36
CA VAL A 314 21.32 29.87 0.62
C VAL A 314 22.64 30.64 0.74
N GLY A 315 22.95 31.42 -0.30
CA GLY A 315 24.13 32.29 -0.31
C GLY A 315 23.99 33.45 0.69
N SER A 316 24.97 33.59 1.60
CA SER A 316 24.99 34.64 2.61
C SER A 316 25.04 36.04 2.02
N GLU A 317 25.54 36.22 0.77
CA GLU A 317 25.61 37.48 0.07
C GLU A 317 24.33 37.79 -0.73
N SER A 318 23.54 36.77 -1.06
CA SER A 318 22.37 36.88 -1.96
C SER A 318 21.04 36.85 -1.25
N VAL A 319 20.98 36.34 0.03
CA VAL A 319 19.77 36.22 0.81
C VAL A 319 20.01 36.72 2.21
N SER A 320 19.22 37.68 2.69
CA SER A 320 19.26 38.20 4.06
C SER A 320 18.52 37.29 5.06
N ASP A 321 18.74 37.50 6.36
CA ASP A 321 18.06 36.71 7.41
C ASP A 321 16.53 36.82 7.35
N LYS A 322 16.02 38.01 6.99
CA LYS A 322 14.58 38.25 6.84
C LYS A 322 14.00 37.55 5.62
N GLU A 323 14.79 37.44 4.56
CA GLU A 323 14.38 36.72 3.33
C GLU A 323 14.40 35.19 3.52
N THR A 324 15.24 34.64 4.41
CA THR A 324 15.21 33.19 4.71
C THR A 324 13.87 32.75 5.28
N GLU A 325 13.24 33.56 6.13
CA GLU A 325 11.93 33.26 6.69
C GLU A 325 10.84 33.22 5.60
N SER A 326 10.81 34.26 4.75
CA SER A 326 9.88 34.33 3.63
C SER A 326 10.13 33.21 2.61
N LEU A 327 11.38 32.84 2.37
CA LEU A 327 11.76 31.77 1.45
C LEU A 327 11.29 30.42 1.95
N SER A 328 11.43 30.14 3.26
CA SER A 328 10.95 28.88 3.85
C SER A 328 9.44 28.71 3.70
N TYR A 329 8.69 29.80 3.90
CA TYR A 329 7.24 29.81 3.72
C TYR A 329 6.84 29.61 2.25
N ASN A 330 7.50 30.31 1.31
CA ASN A 330 7.20 30.22 -0.12
C ASN A 330 7.49 28.82 -0.68
N ILE A 331 8.61 28.20 -0.27
CA ILE A 331 8.95 26.83 -0.65
C ILE A 331 7.91 25.84 -0.08
N ALA A 332 7.54 25.98 1.20
CA ALA A 332 6.52 25.14 1.82
C ALA A 332 5.18 25.23 1.09
N LYS A 333 4.75 26.46 0.75
CA LYS A 333 3.52 26.69 0.01
C LYS A 333 3.56 26.09 -1.39
N LYS A 334 4.65 26.28 -2.13
CA LYS A 334 4.80 25.74 -3.48
C LYS A 334 4.80 24.20 -3.47
N ILE A 335 5.47 23.58 -2.50
CA ILE A 335 5.43 22.12 -2.32
C ILE A 335 4.00 21.66 -2.03
N GLN A 336 3.26 22.37 -1.16
CA GLN A 336 1.88 22.06 -0.83
C GLN A 336 0.95 22.15 -2.05
N ASP A 337 1.15 23.14 -2.91
CA ASP A 337 0.30 23.39 -4.07
C ASP A 337 0.63 22.48 -5.27
N GLU A 338 1.90 22.13 -5.48
CA GLU A 338 2.38 21.42 -6.67
C GLU A 338 2.69 19.94 -6.47
N MET A 339 2.87 19.48 -5.22
CA MET A 339 3.32 18.11 -4.94
C MET A 339 2.36 17.31 -4.07
N THR A 340 2.26 16.02 -4.34
CA THR A 340 1.56 15.06 -3.47
C THR A 340 2.58 14.34 -2.58
N TYR A 341 2.43 14.43 -1.25
CA TYR A 341 3.33 13.80 -0.29
C TYR A 341 2.57 13.28 0.94
N PRO A 342 3.02 12.18 1.53
CA PRO A 342 2.41 11.63 2.74
C PRO A 342 2.93 12.37 3.99
N GLY A 343 2.04 13.09 4.68
CA GLY A 343 2.34 13.75 5.95
C GLY A 343 2.88 15.18 5.82
N GLN A 344 3.68 15.63 6.77
CA GLN A 344 4.27 16.98 6.80
C GLN A 344 5.73 16.94 6.37
N ILE A 345 6.15 17.96 5.61
CA ILE A 345 7.56 18.19 5.24
C ILE A 345 8.05 19.42 5.97
N LYS A 346 9.11 19.26 6.76
CA LYS A 346 9.79 20.37 7.43
C LYS A 346 10.73 21.05 6.45
N ILE A 347 10.56 22.35 6.23
CA ILE A 347 11.47 23.16 5.39
C ILE A 347 12.44 23.91 6.31
N THR A 348 13.74 23.64 6.15
CA THR A 348 14.80 24.30 6.92
C THR A 348 15.70 25.08 5.97
N VAL A 349 15.59 26.41 5.97
CA VAL A 349 16.48 27.27 5.20
C VAL A 349 17.68 27.66 6.06
N ILE A 350 18.89 27.43 5.55
CA ILE A 350 20.16 27.64 6.27
C ILE A 350 20.97 28.67 5.50
N ARG A 351 21.28 29.79 6.17
CA ARG A 351 22.25 30.79 5.71
C ARG A 351 23.51 30.64 6.57
N GLU A 352 24.64 30.37 5.92
CA GLU A 352 25.88 30.04 6.62
C GLU A 352 27.05 30.84 6.08
N THR A 353 27.89 31.37 6.99
CA THR A 353 29.20 31.96 6.65
C THR A 353 30.29 31.11 7.25
N ARG A 354 31.23 30.60 6.45
CA ARG A 354 32.37 29.79 6.89
C ARG A 354 33.67 30.52 6.74
N ALA A 355 34.45 30.65 7.82
CA ALA A 355 35.83 31.09 7.79
C ALA A 355 36.74 29.89 8.11
N ILE A 356 37.75 29.63 7.24
CA ILE A 356 38.64 28.47 7.43
C ILE A 356 40.08 28.99 7.57
N ASN A 357 40.76 28.66 8.67
CA ASN A 357 42.17 28.88 8.89
C ASN A 357 42.85 27.55 9.22
N TYR A 358 44.06 27.36 8.72
CA TYR A 358 44.89 26.18 9.03
C TYR A 358 45.94 26.54 10.06
N ALA A 359 45.93 25.86 11.20
CA ALA A 359 47.08 25.85 12.13
C ALA A 359 48.20 25.00 11.49
N LYS A 360 49.41 25.60 11.36
CA LYS A 360 50.62 24.93 10.88
C LYS A 360 51.47 24.52 12.06
#